data_e012c777d4e6f90a220b28c97316654d
#
_entry.id   e012c777d4e6f90a220b28c97316654d
#
_cell.length_a   1.000
_cell.length_b   1.000
_cell.length_c   1.000
_cell.angle_alpha   90.00
_cell.angle_beta   90.00
_cell.angle_gamma   90.00
#
_symmetry.space_group_name_H-M   'P 1'
#
loop_
_entity.id
_entity.type
_entity.pdbx_description
1 polymer ?
#
loop_
_entity_poly.entity_id
_entity_poly.type
_entity_poly.pdbx_seq_one_letter_code
_entity_poly.pdbx_strand_id
1 'polypeptide(L)'
;MRTPYVLLCAASLGLTACGAPGAPAVASDGPALLTWSEQMAVRDQWLTQRHDALLPMRRRHGIGMWIVVNEEFHDDPLTEYVAPARPYTGRRDVYVFVDAGDAGLRKVAAVGYWEETVASFFEAPVDPDPANVVLQNLYEEHQPATIGLGIGGSRGMTRSLTHDSYAFLANAMGPEAEARFVSAAPLIEEYLATRLPSEFAHYEQLVALTEAITKTACSGEGITPGTTTVGDVRRFMYDELWRNGVGTWFQPDLRVQRHALAEVGSRGFLAVASETTVIEPGDLIHVDFGISYMGLDSDWQKMAYVLGPDEDDAPDGLKAAFANTVALQDALTLRASRPGRTAGEAYTAAMEEVEQLGIEAQIYSHPLGNHGHGMGPSIDFRSA
;
A
#
# COMPACT_ATOMS: atom_id res chain seq x y z
N MET A 1 4.39 52.66 -38.41
CA MET A 1 5.35 52.86 -37.33
C MET A 1 5.80 51.50 -36.87
N ARG A 2 7.05 51.15 -37.15
CA ARG A 2 7.65 49.84 -36.80
C ARG A 2 8.50 50.03 -35.56
N THR A 3 8.18 49.28 -34.49
CA THR A 3 8.95 49.26 -33.23
C THR A 3 10.04 48.18 -33.34
N PRO A 4 11.29 48.45 -33.02
CA PRO A 4 12.36 47.47 -33.10
C PRO A 4 12.39 46.60 -31.83
N TYR A 5 12.57 45.31 -32.03
CA TYR A 5 12.90 44.35 -30.97
C TYR A 5 14.38 44.48 -30.58
N VAL A 6 14.63 44.69 -29.31
CA VAL A 6 15.98 44.64 -28.75
C VAL A 6 16.31 43.22 -28.37
N LEU A 7 17.35 42.66 -29.00
CA LEU A 7 17.92 41.38 -28.67
C LEU A 7 18.87 41.58 -27.48
N LEU A 8 18.54 41.03 -26.30
CA LEU A 8 19.47 40.94 -25.18
C LEU A 8 20.29 39.67 -25.33
N CYS A 9 21.59 39.82 -25.62
CA CYS A 9 22.57 38.74 -25.48
C CYS A 9 22.86 38.50 -24.01
N ALA A 10 22.45 37.36 -23.49
CA ALA A 10 22.88 36.88 -22.17
C ALA A 10 24.26 36.22 -22.28
N ALA A 11 25.25 36.82 -21.62
CA ALA A 11 26.58 36.25 -21.45
C ALA A 11 26.49 35.05 -20.49
N SER A 12 26.86 33.87 -20.96
CA SER A 12 26.98 32.67 -20.16
C SER A 12 28.23 32.75 -19.30
N LEU A 13 28.04 33.01 -18.01
CA LEU A 13 29.08 32.76 -16.99
C LEU A 13 29.12 31.24 -16.77
N GLY A 14 30.23 30.62 -17.18
CA GLY A 14 30.52 29.23 -16.89
C GLY A 14 30.73 29.02 -15.39
N LEU A 15 29.75 28.47 -14.72
CA LEU A 15 29.93 27.87 -13.40
C LEU A 15 30.52 26.47 -13.60
N THR A 16 31.82 26.34 -13.37
CA THR A 16 32.45 25.06 -13.11
C THR A 16 31.91 24.52 -11.79
N ALA A 17 30.94 23.59 -11.91
CA ALA A 17 30.51 22.81 -10.77
C ALA A 17 31.70 21.96 -10.26
N CYS A 18 32.26 22.29 -9.11
CA CYS A 18 33.06 21.36 -8.33
C CYS A 18 32.11 20.18 -7.99
N GLY A 19 32.27 19.07 -8.70
CA GLY A 19 31.62 17.81 -8.32
C GLY A 19 32.17 17.41 -6.95
N ALA A 20 31.29 17.42 -5.95
CA ALA A 20 31.54 16.65 -4.74
C ALA A 20 31.77 15.19 -5.16
N PRO A 21 32.77 14.48 -4.62
CA PRO A 21 32.91 13.06 -4.90
C PRO A 21 31.60 12.42 -4.46
N GLY A 22 30.89 11.83 -5.43
CA GLY A 22 29.70 11.04 -5.14
C GLY A 22 30.08 9.97 -4.13
N ALA A 23 29.37 9.89 -3.02
CA ALA A 23 29.48 8.75 -2.14
C ALA A 23 29.37 7.49 -3.01
N PRO A 24 30.25 6.49 -2.83
CA PRO A 24 30.14 5.26 -3.57
C PRO A 24 28.72 4.73 -3.32
N ALA A 25 27.98 4.46 -4.40
CA ALA A 25 26.73 3.74 -4.30
C ALA A 25 27.10 2.37 -3.72
N VAL A 26 26.87 2.18 -2.42
CA VAL A 26 26.83 0.85 -1.83
C VAL A 26 25.60 0.21 -2.50
N ALA A 27 25.86 -0.74 -3.40
CA ALA A 27 24.80 -1.56 -3.94
C ALA A 27 24.16 -2.26 -2.74
N SER A 28 22.91 -1.96 -2.45
CA SER A 28 22.16 -2.76 -1.48
C SER A 28 22.20 -4.21 -1.95
N ASP A 29 22.47 -5.16 -1.06
CA ASP A 29 22.40 -6.60 -1.35
C ASP A 29 20.96 -7.05 -1.70
N GLY A 30 20.06 -6.09 -1.88
CA GLY A 30 18.66 -6.32 -2.24
C GLY A 30 18.46 -6.67 -3.72
N PRO A 31 17.33 -7.27 -4.07
CA PRO A 31 16.99 -7.61 -5.45
C PRO A 31 16.86 -6.35 -6.31
N ALA A 32 17.33 -6.43 -7.56
CA ALA A 32 17.10 -5.36 -8.54
C ALA A 32 15.61 -5.25 -8.86
N LEU A 33 15.07 -4.04 -8.71
CA LEU A 33 13.68 -3.76 -9.04
C LEU A 33 13.51 -3.41 -10.53
N LEU A 34 12.29 -3.56 -11.03
CA LEU A 34 11.95 -3.23 -12.41
C LEU A 34 12.09 -1.72 -12.67
N THR A 35 12.50 -1.39 -13.87
CA THR A 35 12.41 -0.01 -14.38
C THR A 35 10.95 0.44 -14.50
N TRP A 36 10.71 1.75 -14.58
CA TRP A 36 9.35 2.30 -14.72
C TRP A 36 8.59 1.70 -15.91
N SER A 37 9.23 1.54 -17.07
CA SER A 37 8.59 0.95 -18.24
C SER A 37 8.19 -0.51 -18.03
N GLU A 38 9.04 -1.28 -17.34
CA GLU A 38 8.75 -2.68 -17.01
C GLU A 38 7.64 -2.77 -15.98
N GLN A 39 7.64 -1.90 -14.96
CA GLN A 39 6.56 -1.81 -13.96
C GLN A 39 5.21 -1.52 -14.63
N MET A 40 5.16 -0.55 -15.55
CA MET A 40 3.93 -0.23 -16.28
C MET A 40 3.41 -1.44 -17.06
N ALA A 41 4.28 -2.15 -17.78
CA ALA A 41 3.89 -3.34 -18.54
C ALA A 41 3.34 -4.46 -17.64
N VAL A 42 3.93 -4.68 -16.46
CA VAL A 42 3.43 -5.66 -15.49
C VAL A 42 2.08 -5.22 -14.90
N ARG A 43 1.93 -3.96 -14.53
CA ARG A 43 0.67 -3.41 -13.98
C ARG A 43 -0.47 -3.46 -14.99
N ASP A 44 -0.22 -3.26 -16.29
CA ASP A 44 -1.22 -3.40 -17.34
C ASP A 44 -1.73 -4.85 -17.46
N GLN A 45 -0.84 -5.82 -17.29
CA GLN A 45 -1.23 -7.24 -17.25
C GLN A 45 -2.08 -7.53 -16.00
N TRP A 46 -1.73 -7.00 -14.84
CA TRP A 46 -2.53 -7.13 -13.63
C TRP A 46 -3.90 -6.48 -13.79
N LEU A 47 -3.96 -5.29 -14.37
CA LEU A 47 -5.22 -4.59 -14.61
C LEU A 47 -6.15 -5.41 -15.50
N THR A 48 -5.63 -6.02 -16.56
CA THR A 48 -6.41 -6.94 -17.40
C THR A 48 -7.01 -8.08 -16.58
N GLN A 49 -6.18 -8.79 -15.80
CA GLN A 49 -6.65 -9.92 -14.98
C GLN A 49 -7.67 -9.48 -13.90
N ARG A 50 -7.49 -8.30 -13.31
CA ARG A 50 -8.43 -7.73 -12.35
C ARG A 50 -9.77 -7.37 -12.98
N HIS A 51 -9.75 -6.79 -14.18
CA HIS A 51 -10.97 -6.49 -14.93
C HIS A 51 -11.73 -7.77 -15.30
N ASP A 52 -11.02 -8.83 -15.69
CA ASP A 52 -11.64 -10.13 -16.02
C ASP A 52 -12.33 -10.75 -14.79
N ALA A 53 -11.76 -10.55 -13.61
CA ALA A 53 -12.32 -11.05 -12.34
C ALA A 53 -13.44 -10.16 -11.77
N LEU A 54 -13.61 -8.93 -12.27
CA LEU A 54 -14.48 -7.93 -11.63
C LEU A 54 -15.97 -8.25 -11.73
N LEU A 55 -16.45 -8.74 -12.88
CA LEU A 55 -17.90 -8.99 -13.06
C LEU A 55 -18.50 -9.97 -12.04
N PRO A 56 -17.91 -11.16 -11.81
CA PRO A 56 -18.43 -12.07 -10.79
C PRO A 56 -18.32 -11.49 -9.38
N MET A 57 -17.30 -10.69 -9.07
CA MET A 57 -17.21 -9.98 -7.79
C MET A 57 -18.37 -9.02 -7.60
N ARG A 58 -18.62 -8.16 -8.57
CA ARG A 58 -19.73 -7.20 -8.52
C ARG A 58 -21.09 -7.87 -8.33
N ARG A 59 -21.32 -8.97 -9.04
CA ARG A 59 -22.55 -9.75 -8.92
C ARG A 59 -22.74 -10.34 -7.53
N ARG A 60 -21.66 -10.82 -6.88
CA ARG A 60 -21.70 -11.28 -5.48
C ARG A 60 -22.13 -10.19 -4.51
N HIS A 61 -21.72 -8.96 -4.76
CA HIS A 61 -22.05 -7.80 -3.92
C HIS A 61 -23.30 -7.05 -4.38
N GLY A 62 -23.99 -7.54 -5.41
CA GLY A 62 -25.22 -6.92 -5.92
C GLY A 62 -25.02 -5.52 -6.50
N ILE A 63 -23.82 -5.20 -7.04
CA ILE A 63 -23.49 -3.90 -7.63
C ILE A 63 -23.71 -3.94 -9.14
N GLY A 64 -24.79 -3.33 -9.61
CA GLY A 64 -25.15 -3.27 -11.04
C GLY A 64 -24.26 -2.31 -11.85
N MET A 65 -23.85 -1.18 -11.26
CA MET A 65 -22.91 -0.23 -11.81
C MET A 65 -21.94 0.20 -10.72
N TRP A 66 -20.65 0.26 -11.00
CA TRP A 66 -19.62 0.79 -10.09
C TRP A 66 -18.93 1.98 -10.73
N ILE A 67 -18.84 3.09 -9.99
CA ILE A 67 -18.24 4.33 -10.48
C ILE A 67 -17.08 4.70 -9.57
N VAL A 68 -15.91 4.95 -10.17
CA VAL A 68 -14.72 5.50 -9.52
C VAL A 68 -14.42 6.85 -10.16
N VAL A 69 -14.20 7.87 -9.33
CA VAL A 69 -13.94 9.24 -9.80
C VAL A 69 -12.60 9.71 -9.29
N ASN A 70 -11.71 10.07 -10.20
CA ASN A 70 -10.45 10.73 -9.89
C ASN A 70 -10.55 12.24 -10.15
N GLU A 71 -10.01 13.05 -9.26
CA GLU A 71 -10.01 14.52 -9.43
C GLU A 71 -8.59 15.04 -9.64
N GLU A 72 -8.48 16.13 -10.38
CA GLU A 72 -7.21 16.83 -10.58
C GLU A 72 -6.62 17.26 -9.23
N PHE A 73 -5.36 16.90 -8.98
CA PHE A 73 -4.62 17.15 -7.72
C PHE A 73 -5.23 16.52 -6.45
N HIS A 74 -6.20 15.64 -6.61
CA HIS A 74 -6.80 14.90 -5.52
C HIS A 74 -7.10 13.46 -5.99
N ASP A 75 -6.04 12.67 -6.08
CA ASP A 75 -6.13 11.31 -6.60
C ASP A 75 -7.00 10.42 -5.69
N ASP A 76 -8.00 9.79 -6.32
CA ASP A 76 -8.73 8.70 -5.66
C ASP A 76 -7.82 7.48 -5.60
N PRO A 77 -7.54 6.94 -4.41
CA PRO A 77 -6.61 5.83 -4.24
C PRO A 77 -7.04 4.55 -4.96
N LEU A 78 -8.31 4.38 -5.33
CA LEU A 78 -8.78 3.24 -6.13
C LEU A 78 -8.32 3.33 -7.58
N THR A 79 -8.07 4.52 -8.09
CA THR A 79 -7.72 4.73 -9.50
C THR A 79 -6.46 3.94 -9.87
N GLU A 80 -5.50 3.85 -8.98
CA GLU A 80 -4.27 3.06 -9.17
C GLU A 80 -4.56 1.57 -9.46
N TYR A 81 -5.67 1.04 -8.98
CA TYR A 81 -6.03 -0.38 -9.09
C TYR A 81 -7.08 -0.68 -10.15
N VAL A 82 -7.81 0.33 -10.62
CA VAL A 82 -8.91 0.14 -11.59
C VAL A 82 -8.66 0.76 -12.95
N ALA A 83 -7.64 1.63 -13.07
CA ALA A 83 -7.30 2.34 -14.29
C ALA A 83 -5.81 2.15 -14.65
N PRO A 84 -5.42 2.31 -15.93
CA PRO A 84 -4.02 2.31 -16.32
C PRO A 84 -3.28 3.49 -15.68
N ALA A 85 -1.95 3.35 -15.54
CA ALA A 85 -1.11 4.41 -15.03
C ALA A 85 -1.24 5.68 -15.88
N ARG A 86 -1.56 6.79 -15.25
CA ARG A 86 -1.69 8.10 -15.92
C ARG A 86 -0.92 9.16 -15.14
N PRO A 87 -0.16 10.00 -15.84
CA PRO A 87 0.59 11.07 -15.20
C PRO A 87 -0.28 12.26 -14.78
N TYR A 88 -1.50 12.38 -15.34
CA TYR A 88 -2.33 13.55 -15.17
C TYR A 88 -3.82 13.28 -15.36
N THR A 89 -4.63 13.83 -14.48
CA THR A 89 -6.10 13.86 -14.58
C THR A 89 -6.55 15.27 -14.99
N GLY A 90 -7.26 15.39 -16.09
CA GLY A 90 -7.81 16.66 -16.53
C GLY A 90 -9.11 16.99 -15.81
N ARG A 91 -9.06 17.72 -14.72
CA ARG A 91 -10.18 18.16 -13.89
C ARG A 91 -10.89 17.00 -13.17
N ARG A 92 -11.46 16.05 -13.91
CA ARG A 92 -12.14 14.86 -13.35
C ARG A 92 -12.15 13.74 -14.37
N ASP A 93 -11.67 12.56 -13.98
CA ASP A 93 -11.77 11.32 -14.74
C ASP A 93 -12.79 10.42 -14.07
N VAL A 94 -13.69 9.84 -14.85
CA VAL A 94 -14.75 8.96 -14.35
C VAL A 94 -14.63 7.59 -15.01
N TYR A 95 -14.42 6.56 -14.22
CA TYR A 95 -14.34 5.17 -14.66
C TYR A 95 -15.62 4.45 -14.24
N VAL A 96 -16.33 3.90 -15.21
CA VAL A 96 -17.62 3.25 -15.01
C VAL A 96 -17.55 1.79 -15.44
N PHE A 97 -17.94 0.92 -14.55
CA PHE A 97 -18.06 -0.51 -14.79
C PHE A 97 -19.54 -0.90 -14.72
N VAL A 98 -20.09 -1.44 -15.79
CA VAL A 98 -21.52 -1.79 -15.88
C VAL A 98 -21.68 -3.28 -16.10
N ASP A 99 -22.59 -3.93 -15.37
CA ASP A 99 -23.06 -5.28 -15.69
C ASP A 99 -24.08 -5.18 -16.83
N ALA A 100 -23.64 -5.53 -18.03
CA ALA A 100 -24.49 -5.53 -19.22
C ALA A 100 -25.20 -6.87 -19.45
N GLY A 101 -25.45 -7.65 -18.40
CA GLY A 101 -26.13 -8.93 -18.47
C GLY A 101 -25.32 -9.97 -19.27
N ASP A 102 -25.93 -10.49 -20.35
CA ASP A 102 -25.29 -11.49 -21.21
C ASP A 102 -24.10 -10.92 -22.03
N ALA A 103 -24.07 -9.60 -22.22
CA ALA A 103 -22.93 -8.93 -22.87
C ALA A 103 -21.69 -8.81 -21.96
N GLY A 104 -21.84 -9.14 -20.67
CA GLY A 104 -20.71 -9.18 -19.74
C GLY A 104 -20.42 -7.86 -19.05
N LEU A 105 -19.15 -7.61 -18.78
CA LEU A 105 -18.68 -6.36 -18.17
C LEU A 105 -18.41 -5.31 -19.24
N ARG A 106 -19.14 -4.20 -19.17
CA ARG A 106 -18.85 -3.01 -19.97
C ARG A 106 -18.03 -2.02 -19.13
N LYS A 107 -16.96 -1.49 -19.71
CA LYS A 107 -16.03 -0.58 -19.05
C LYS A 107 -15.95 0.70 -19.87
N VAL A 108 -16.34 1.83 -19.27
CA VAL A 108 -16.35 3.13 -19.94
C VAL A 108 -15.56 4.13 -19.14
N ALA A 109 -14.71 4.90 -19.82
CA ALA A 109 -13.96 5.99 -19.20
C ALA A 109 -14.38 7.33 -19.81
N ALA A 110 -14.87 8.25 -18.98
CA ALA A 110 -15.08 9.63 -19.34
C ALA A 110 -13.94 10.46 -18.73
N VAL A 111 -12.93 10.71 -19.53
CA VAL A 111 -11.65 11.32 -19.11
C VAL A 111 -11.41 12.62 -19.85
N GLY A 112 -10.75 13.59 -19.17
CA GLY A 112 -10.44 14.88 -19.75
C GLY A 112 -9.43 14.81 -20.91
N TYR A 113 -8.50 13.85 -20.84
CA TYR A 113 -7.53 13.56 -21.91
C TYR A 113 -7.59 12.09 -22.27
N TRP A 114 -7.94 11.80 -23.51
CA TRP A 114 -8.00 10.44 -24.02
C TRP A 114 -6.62 9.99 -24.53
N GLU A 115 -6.15 8.89 -23.97
CA GLU A 115 -4.86 8.29 -24.31
C GLU A 115 -5.02 6.85 -24.78
N GLU A 116 -4.07 6.35 -25.58
CA GLU A 116 -4.08 4.98 -26.09
C GLU A 116 -4.09 3.93 -24.95
N THR A 117 -3.42 4.23 -23.85
CA THR A 117 -3.41 3.38 -22.67
C THR A 117 -4.80 3.24 -22.06
N VAL A 118 -5.59 4.32 -22.00
CA VAL A 118 -6.99 4.26 -21.55
C VAL A 118 -7.84 3.47 -22.57
N ALA A 119 -7.62 3.70 -23.87
CA ALA A 119 -8.34 3.01 -24.94
C ALA A 119 -8.10 1.49 -24.95
N SER A 120 -6.98 1.04 -24.39
CA SER A 120 -6.67 -0.40 -24.28
C SER A 120 -7.53 -1.12 -23.24
N PHE A 121 -8.11 -0.39 -22.28
CA PHE A 121 -8.89 -0.97 -21.17
C PHE A 121 -10.35 -0.55 -21.15
N PHE A 122 -10.68 0.60 -21.73
CA PHE A 122 -12.01 1.21 -21.63
C PHE A 122 -12.56 1.59 -22.99
N GLU A 123 -13.86 1.53 -23.11
CA GLU A 123 -14.58 2.09 -24.25
C GLU A 123 -14.54 3.63 -24.16
N ALA A 124 -14.25 4.29 -25.29
CA ALA A 124 -14.45 5.72 -25.43
C ALA A 124 -15.95 6.02 -25.62
N PRO A 125 -16.45 7.14 -25.11
CA PRO A 125 -17.66 7.73 -25.67
C PRO A 125 -17.45 7.97 -27.18
N VAL A 126 -18.48 7.77 -28.00
CA VAL A 126 -18.42 7.89 -29.46
C VAL A 126 -18.03 9.31 -29.93
N ASP A 127 -18.37 10.31 -29.13
CA ASP A 127 -17.87 11.70 -29.18
C ASP A 127 -17.29 12.05 -27.82
N PRO A 128 -16.43 13.07 -27.69
CA PRO A 128 -15.94 13.52 -26.39
C PRO A 128 -17.06 14.20 -25.60
N ASP A 129 -18.10 13.41 -25.33
CA ASP A 129 -19.20 13.86 -24.49
C ASP A 129 -18.70 14.22 -23.09
N PRO A 130 -19.18 15.29 -22.50
CA PRO A 130 -18.91 15.58 -21.09
C PRO A 130 -19.29 14.40 -20.19
N ALA A 131 -18.55 14.17 -19.14
CA ALA A 131 -18.73 13.02 -18.24
C ALA A 131 -20.19 12.91 -17.69
N ASN A 132 -20.89 14.03 -17.51
CA ASN A 132 -22.29 14.04 -17.11
C ASN A 132 -23.21 13.40 -18.17
N VAL A 133 -22.96 13.65 -19.45
CA VAL A 133 -23.74 13.06 -20.57
C VAL A 133 -23.47 11.57 -20.65
N VAL A 134 -22.20 11.15 -20.56
CA VAL A 134 -21.82 9.73 -20.54
C VAL A 134 -22.50 8.98 -19.40
N LEU A 135 -22.48 9.55 -18.19
CA LEU A 135 -23.11 8.95 -17.02
C LEU A 135 -24.62 8.81 -17.18
N GLN A 136 -25.28 9.85 -17.70
CA GLN A 136 -26.72 9.82 -17.95
C GLN A 136 -27.08 8.76 -18.99
N ASN A 137 -26.35 8.73 -20.12
CA ASN A 137 -26.60 7.73 -21.17
C ASN A 137 -26.43 6.30 -20.65
N LEU A 138 -25.36 6.03 -19.88
CA LEU A 138 -25.16 4.71 -19.27
C LEU A 138 -26.25 4.33 -18.28
N TYR A 139 -26.72 5.28 -17.48
CA TYR A 139 -27.83 5.06 -16.56
C TYR A 139 -29.14 4.76 -17.32
N GLU A 140 -29.48 5.53 -18.34
CA GLU A 140 -30.69 5.35 -19.16
C GLU A 140 -30.66 4.02 -19.93
N GLU A 141 -29.52 3.63 -20.47
CA GLU A 141 -29.34 2.40 -21.23
C GLU A 141 -29.46 1.15 -20.35
N HIS A 142 -28.79 1.16 -19.18
CA HIS A 142 -28.65 -0.06 -18.38
C HIS A 142 -29.59 -0.15 -17.18
N GLN A 143 -30.17 0.96 -16.73
CA GLN A 143 -31.08 1.03 -15.58
C GLN A 143 -30.62 0.18 -14.38
N PRO A 144 -29.37 0.32 -13.90
CA PRO A 144 -28.82 -0.53 -12.85
C PRO A 144 -29.69 -0.42 -11.58
N ALA A 145 -29.97 -1.53 -10.94
CA ALA A 145 -30.72 -1.54 -9.67
C ALA A 145 -29.93 -0.87 -8.54
N THR A 146 -28.60 -0.95 -8.60
CA THR A 146 -27.68 -0.37 -7.62
C THR A 146 -26.49 0.28 -8.33
N ILE A 147 -26.03 1.40 -7.78
CA ILE A 147 -24.86 2.14 -8.25
C ILE A 147 -23.90 2.22 -7.08
N GLY A 148 -22.82 1.44 -7.15
CA GLY A 148 -21.78 1.39 -6.11
C GLY A 148 -20.82 2.57 -6.21
N LEU A 149 -20.62 3.23 -5.09
CA LEU A 149 -19.69 4.36 -4.95
C LEU A 149 -18.74 4.13 -3.79
N GLY A 150 -17.58 4.76 -3.83
CA GLY A 150 -16.62 4.78 -2.72
C GLY A 150 -17.11 5.62 -1.55
N ILE A 151 -18.25 5.27 -0.96
CA ILE A 151 -18.89 5.94 0.18
C ILE A 151 -19.14 4.95 1.31
N GLY A 152 -19.14 5.41 2.54
CA GLY A 152 -19.33 4.55 3.70
C GLY A 152 -18.11 3.66 3.95
N GLY A 153 -18.34 2.56 4.69
CA GLY A 153 -17.24 1.69 5.11
C GLY A 153 -16.38 2.29 6.24
N SER A 154 -15.48 1.48 6.77
CA SER A 154 -14.65 1.85 7.92
C SER A 154 -13.28 2.41 7.54
N ARG A 155 -12.87 2.31 6.26
CA ARG A 155 -11.51 2.60 5.79
C ARG A 155 -11.49 3.73 4.78
N GLY A 156 -10.33 4.41 4.66
CA GLY A 156 -10.13 5.49 3.70
C GLY A 156 -10.44 5.06 2.25
N MET A 157 -9.90 3.91 1.84
CA MET A 157 -10.11 3.35 0.49
C MET A 157 -11.57 3.11 0.12
N THR A 158 -12.40 2.69 1.06
CA THR A 158 -13.81 2.38 0.81
C THR A 158 -14.73 3.58 0.85
N ARG A 159 -14.21 4.75 1.27
CA ARG A 159 -14.92 6.02 1.38
C ARG A 159 -14.12 7.18 0.78
N SER A 160 -13.42 6.93 -0.30
CA SER A 160 -12.51 7.88 -0.95
C SER A 160 -13.25 8.95 -1.77
N LEU A 161 -14.48 8.70 -2.19
CA LEU A 161 -15.24 9.64 -3.00
C LEU A 161 -15.46 10.97 -2.26
N THR A 162 -15.01 12.07 -2.86
CA THR A 162 -15.20 13.41 -2.31
C THR A 162 -16.67 13.82 -2.30
N HIS A 163 -17.02 14.74 -1.42
CA HIS A 163 -18.37 15.33 -1.41
C HIS A 163 -18.72 15.99 -2.73
N ASP A 164 -17.76 16.69 -3.34
CA ASP A 164 -17.96 17.39 -4.61
C ASP A 164 -18.18 16.42 -5.77
N SER A 165 -17.45 15.31 -5.79
CA SER A 165 -17.67 14.25 -6.78
C SER A 165 -18.98 13.51 -6.56
N TYR A 166 -19.41 13.28 -5.31
CA TYR A 166 -20.76 12.77 -5.03
C TYR A 166 -21.84 13.70 -5.58
N ALA A 167 -21.76 15.01 -5.27
CA ALA A 167 -22.71 16.02 -5.76
C ALA A 167 -22.71 16.10 -7.30
N PHE A 168 -21.55 16.00 -7.94
CA PHE A 168 -21.42 15.92 -9.39
C PHE A 168 -22.17 14.72 -9.95
N LEU A 169 -22.00 13.51 -9.39
CA LEU A 169 -22.67 12.31 -9.85
C LEU A 169 -24.20 12.42 -9.67
N ALA A 170 -24.66 12.89 -8.51
CA ALA A 170 -26.07 13.08 -8.22
C ALA A 170 -26.72 14.08 -9.20
N ASN A 171 -26.06 15.19 -9.47
CA ASN A 171 -26.53 16.19 -10.42
C ASN A 171 -26.53 15.69 -11.88
N ALA A 172 -25.50 14.91 -12.26
CA ALA A 172 -25.37 14.39 -13.62
C ALA A 172 -26.42 13.34 -13.94
N MET A 173 -26.70 12.44 -12.98
CA MET A 173 -27.55 11.26 -13.19
C MET A 173 -29.01 11.46 -12.74
N GLY A 174 -29.25 12.47 -11.91
CA GLY A 174 -30.57 12.84 -11.41
C GLY A 174 -31.05 12.05 -10.19
N PRO A 175 -32.18 12.46 -9.58
CA PRO A 175 -32.63 11.96 -8.28
C PRO A 175 -33.04 10.48 -8.28
N GLU A 176 -33.47 9.93 -9.40
CA GLU A 176 -33.81 8.51 -9.50
C GLU A 176 -32.57 7.63 -9.46
N ALA A 177 -31.47 8.06 -10.08
CA ALA A 177 -30.18 7.38 -9.99
C ALA A 177 -29.54 7.55 -8.60
N GLU A 178 -29.61 8.76 -8.03
CA GLU A 178 -29.11 9.03 -6.68
C GLU A 178 -29.77 8.13 -5.63
N ALA A 179 -31.07 7.86 -5.75
CA ALA A 179 -31.78 6.93 -4.87
C ALA A 179 -31.25 5.46 -4.95
N ARG A 180 -30.45 5.13 -5.96
CA ARG A 180 -29.80 3.82 -6.16
C ARG A 180 -28.31 3.81 -5.74
N PHE A 181 -27.79 4.92 -5.25
CA PHE A 181 -26.41 5.01 -4.76
C PHE A 181 -26.26 4.17 -3.49
N VAL A 182 -25.29 3.25 -3.51
CA VAL A 182 -24.99 2.37 -2.39
C VAL A 182 -23.47 2.37 -2.12
N SER A 183 -23.09 1.99 -0.92
CA SER A 183 -21.68 1.78 -0.59
C SER A 183 -21.12 0.59 -1.39
N ALA A 184 -20.02 0.82 -2.10
CA ALA A 184 -19.23 -0.23 -2.73
C ALA A 184 -18.17 -0.83 -1.79
N ALA A 185 -18.18 -0.48 -0.49
CA ALA A 185 -17.13 -0.91 0.44
C ALA A 185 -16.85 -2.42 0.43
N PRO A 186 -17.85 -3.32 0.48
CA PRO A 186 -17.58 -4.77 0.43
C PRO A 186 -16.93 -5.22 -0.90
N LEU A 187 -17.34 -4.64 -2.02
CA LEU A 187 -16.72 -4.89 -3.32
C LEU A 187 -15.27 -4.40 -3.36
N ILE A 188 -15.03 -3.19 -2.88
CA ILE A 188 -13.69 -2.57 -2.84
C ILE A 188 -12.75 -3.41 -1.96
N GLU A 189 -13.23 -3.84 -0.80
CA GLU A 189 -12.45 -4.69 0.11
C GLU A 189 -12.09 -6.03 -0.54
N GLU A 190 -13.04 -6.72 -1.17
CA GLU A 190 -12.77 -7.97 -1.90
C GLU A 190 -11.81 -7.73 -3.06
N TYR A 191 -12.02 -6.69 -3.85
CA TYR A 191 -11.20 -6.35 -5.01
C TYR A 191 -9.74 -6.11 -4.62
N LEU A 192 -9.51 -5.33 -3.56
CA LEU A 192 -8.16 -5.02 -3.07
C LEU A 192 -7.52 -6.18 -2.31
N ALA A 193 -8.30 -6.99 -1.59
CA ALA A 193 -7.79 -8.14 -0.85
C ALA A 193 -7.47 -9.34 -1.74
N THR A 194 -8.09 -9.45 -2.92
CA THR A 194 -7.82 -10.53 -3.86
C THR A 194 -6.46 -10.34 -4.51
N ARG A 195 -5.59 -11.34 -4.37
CA ARG A 195 -4.25 -11.35 -4.98
C ARG A 195 -4.26 -12.15 -6.28
N LEU A 196 -3.51 -11.62 -7.26
CA LEU A 196 -3.25 -12.35 -8.49
C LEU A 196 -2.01 -13.25 -8.29
N PRO A 197 -2.00 -14.47 -8.82
CA PRO A 197 -0.82 -15.33 -8.73
C PRO A 197 0.46 -14.67 -9.25
N SER A 198 0.35 -13.81 -10.24
CA SER A 198 1.47 -13.06 -10.83
C SER A 198 2.03 -11.95 -9.91
N GLU A 199 1.31 -11.52 -8.87
CA GLU A 199 1.79 -10.55 -7.90
C GLU A 199 2.80 -11.15 -6.91
N PHE A 200 2.72 -12.45 -6.63
CA PHE A 200 3.53 -13.08 -5.58
C PHE A 200 5.04 -12.97 -5.82
N ALA A 201 5.50 -13.10 -7.06
CA ALA A 201 6.92 -12.96 -7.36
C ALA A 201 7.46 -11.54 -7.05
N HIS A 202 6.64 -10.52 -7.23
CA HIS A 202 6.97 -9.14 -6.89
C HIS A 202 6.90 -8.88 -5.38
N TYR A 203 6.00 -9.58 -4.69
CA TYR A 203 5.98 -9.55 -3.23
C TYR A 203 7.22 -10.19 -2.62
N GLU A 204 7.69 -11.29 -3.16
CA GLU A 204 8.95 -11.92 -2.71
C GLU A 204 10.12 -10.95 -2.84
N GLN A 205 10.20 -10.21 -3.96
CA GLN A 205 11.22 -9.18 -4.16
C GLN A 205 11.07 -8.02 -3.17
N LEU A 206 9.83 -7.55 -2.97
CA LEU A 206 9.50 -6.47 -2.05
C LEU A 206 9.89 -6.83 -0.61
N VAL A 207 9.53 -8.02 -0.15
CA VAL A 207 9.86 -8.52 1.19
C VAL A 207 11.36 -8.69 1.34
N ALA A 208 12.05 -9.26 0.34
CA ALA A 208 13.51 -9.41 0.37
C ALA A 208 14.23 -8.06 0.47
N LEU A 209 13.78 -7.05 -0.25
CA LEU A 209 14.34 -5.69 -0.16
C LEU A 209 14.05 -5.07 1.20
N THR A 210 12.84 -5.21 1.74
CA THR A 210 12.49 -4.73 3.08
C THR A 210 13.39 -5.34 4.15
N GLU A 211 13.62 -6.65 4.04
CA GLU A 211 14.53 -7.38 4.93
C GLU A 211 15.97 -6.90 4.81
N ALA A 212 16.47 -6.70 3.59
CA ALA A 212 17.83 -6.22 3.34
C ALA A 212 18.05 -4.83 3.97
N ILE A 213 17.15 -3.88 3.72
CA ILE A 213 17.21 -2.55 4.32
C ILE A 213 17.20 -2.62 5.85
N THR A 214 16.31 -3.43 6.43
CA THR A 214 16.20 -3.57 7.88
C THR A 214 17.47 -4.19 8.48
N LYS A 215 18.02 -5.23 7.86
CA LYS A 215 19.27 -5.87 8.31
C LYS A 215 20.44 -4.92 8.25
N THR A 216 20.60 -4.18 7.18
CA THR A 216 21.69 -3.19 7.03
C THR A 216 21.55 -2.07 8.06
N ALA A 217 20.31 -1.55 8.25
CA ALA A 217 20.05 -0.52 9.25
C ALA A 217 20.36 -0.96 10.69
N CYS A 218 20.16 -2.24 11.00
CA CYS A 218 20.45 -2.83 12.32
C CYS A 218 21.86 -3.44 12.44
N SER A 219 22.69 -3.32 11.42
CA SER A 219 24.08 -3.80 11.42
C SER A 219 25.07 -2.70 11.84
N GLY A 220 26.38 -3.05 11.86
CA GLY A 220 27.45 -2.07 12.08
C GLY A 220 27.55 -0.99 11.00
N GLU A 221 26.85 -1.11 9.89
CA GLU A 221 26.75 -0.05 8.88
C GLU A 221 25.76 1.05 9.31
N GLY A 222 24.63 0.67 9.93
CA GLY A 222 23.62 1.59 10.41
C GLY A 222 23.83 2.05 11.86
N ILE A 223 24.45 1.21 12.71
CA ILE A 223 24.56 1.45 14.15
C ILE A 223 26.00 1.34 14.63
N THR A 224 26.49 2.42 15.22
CA THR A 224 27.67 2.45 16.09
C THR A 224 27.18 2.63 17.52
N PRO A 225 27.21 1.58 18.36
CA PRO A 225 26.72 1.65 19.74
C PRO A 225 27.39 2.77 20.55
N GLY A 226 26.67 3.47 21.37
CA GLY A 226 27.14 4.62 22.14
C GLY A 226 27.23 5.93 21.34
N THR A 227 26.93 5.90 20.04
CA THR A 227 27.04 7.09 19.16
C THR A 227 25.78 7.31 18.33
N THR A 228 25.33 6.28 17.62
CA THR A 228 24.17 6.36 16.72
C THR A 228 22.88 6.52 17.52
N THR A 229 22.06 7.48 17.13
CA THR A 229 20.75 7.68 17.70
C THR A 229 19.67 6.95 16.91
N VAL A 230 18.50 6.75 17.51
CA VAL A 230 17.32 6.22 16.83
C VAL A 230 16.96 7.04 15.60
N GLY A 231 17.07 8.36 15.68
CA GLY A 231 16.85 9.26 14.56
C GLY A 231 17.85 9.07 13.42
N ASP A 232 19.11 8.74 13.73
CA ASP A 232 20.13 8.45 12.70
C ASP A 232 19.77 7.16 11.94
N VAL A 233 19.36 6.10 12.64
CA VAL A 233 18.91 4.84 12.02
C VAL A 233 17.71 5.10 11.11
N ARG A 234 16.72 5.88 11.57
CA ARG A 234 15.56 6.22 10.74
C ARG A 234 15.96 6.97 9.48
N ARG A 235 16.86 7.94 9.56
CA ARG A 235 17.38 8.67 8.39
C ARG A 235 18.16 7.75 7.45
N PHE A 236 18.96 6.85 7.99
CA PHE A 236 19.62 5.82 7.20
C PHE A 236 18.62 4.99 6.41
N MET A 237 17.53 4.53 7.02
CA MET A 237 16.47 3.77 6.32
C MET A 237 15.80 4.61 5.21
N TYR A 238 15.54 5.90 5.41
CA TYR A 238 15.04 6.77 4.35
C TYR A 238 16.02 6.93 3.19
N ASP A 239 17.31 7.02 3.48
CA ASP A 239 18.34 7.08 2.43
C ASP A 239 18.41 5.78 1.62
N GLU A 240 18.21 4.63 2.27
CA GLU A 240 18.12 3.34 1.59
C GLU A 240 16.88 3.23 0.70
N LEU A 241 15.73 3.75 1.13
CA LEU A 241 14.54 3.83 0.27
C LEU A 241 14.82 4.62 -1.00
N TRP A 242 15.44 5.78 -0.85
CA TRP A 242 15.78 6.63 -1.98
C TRP A 242 16.77 5.95 -2.93
N ARG A 243 17.81 5.28 -2.42
CA ARG A 243 18.81 4.55 -3.24
C ARG A 243 18.17 3.42 -4.05
N ASN A 244 17.16 2.78 -3.50
CA ASN A 244 16.45 1.67 -4.15
C ASN A 244 15.25 2.12 -5.00
N GLY A 245 14.92 3.42 -5.05
CA GLY A 245 13.82 3.95 -5.85
C GLY A 245 12.44 3.48 -5.39
N VAL A 246 12.27 3.23 -4.09
CA VAL A 246 11.01 2.82 -3.47
C VAL A 246 10.51 3.84 -2.46
N GLY A 247 9.21 3.79 -2.16
CA GLY A 247 8.59 4.58 -1.11
C GLY A 247 8.38 3.80 0.18
N THR A 248 7.84 4.47 1.18
CA THR A 248 7.29 3.86 2.38
C THR A 248 5.90 4.40 2.63
N TRP A 249 5.01 3.58 3.16
CA TRP A 249 3.64 3.99 3.45
C TRP A 249 3.46 4.43 4.92
N PHE A 250 4.47 4.21 5.76
CA PHE A 250 4.56 4.76 7.11
C PHE A 250 6.01 5.02 7.52
N GLN A 251 6.20 5.91 8.48
CA GLN A 251 7.52 6.21 9.02
C GLN A 251 8.10 4.98 9.71
N PRO A 252 9.37 4.59 9.45
CA PRO A 252 10.02 3.52 10.19
C PRO A 252 9.90 3.72 11.70
N ASP A 253 9.25 2.79 12.39
CA ASP A 253 9.03 2.83 13.83
C ASP A 253 10.13 2.04 14.55
N LEU A 254 10.90 2.73 15.38
CA LEU A 254 11.96 2.12 16.17
C LEU A 254 11.64 2.26 17.65
N ARG A 255 11.74 1.14 18.35
CA ARG A 255 11.54 1.04 19.79
C ARG A 255 12.78 0.42 20.41
N VAL A 256 13.17 0.90 21.58
CA VAL A 256 14.36 0.42 22.29
C VAL A 256 13.94 -0.05 23.66
N GLN A 257 14.25 -1.30 23.96
CA GLN A 257 14.12 -1.88 25.29
C GLN A 257 15.52 -1.99 25.91
N ARG A 258 15.67 -1.40 27.09
CA ARG A 258 16.91 -1.40 27.85
C ARG A 258 16.65 -1.93 29.27
N HIS A 259 17.50 -2.82 29.73
CA HIS A 259 17.30 -3.49 31.02
C HIS A 259 17.15 -2.53 32.20
N ALA A 260 17.80 -1.37 32.16
CA ALA A 260 17.78 -0.37 33.21
C ALA A 260 16.66 0.68 33.08
N LEU A 261 15.92 0.69 31.97
CA LEU A 261 14.79 1.60 31.79
C LEU A 261 13.50 0.95 32.32
N ALA A 262 12.76 1.72 33.13
CA ALA A 262 11.41 1.33 33.49
C ALA A 262 10.59 1.09 32.22
N GLU A 263 9.75 0.04 32.21
CA GLU A 263 8.85 -0.24 31.11
C GLU A 263 8.00 0.99 30.79
N VAL A 264 8.21 1.57 29.64
CA VAL A 264 7.36 2.62 29.10
C VAL A 264 6.43 1.95 28.09
N GLY A 265 5.40 1.32 28.60
CA GLY A 265 4.39 0.66 27.77
C GLY A 265 3.28 1.62 27.37
N SER A 266 2.82 1.53 26.14
CA SER A 266 1.58 2.10 25.67
C SER A 266 0.70 1.00 25.10
N ARG A 267 -0.43 0.73 25.71
CA ARG A 267 -1.40 -0.29 25.26
C ARG A 267 -0.80 -1.71 25.08
N GLY A 268 0.15 -2.10 25.93
CA GLY A 268 0.80 -3.42 25.86
C GLY A 268 1.99 -3.49 24.89
N PHE A 269 2.41 -2.37 24.30
CA PHE A 269 3.59 -2.28 23.45
C PHE A 269 4.64 -1.35 24.06
N LEU A 270 5.89 -1.54 23.67
CA LEU A 270 6.93 -0.55 23.94
C LEU A 270 6.56 0.78 23.30
N ALA A 271 6.84 1.88 23.96
CA ALA A 271 6.69 3.20 23.35
C ALA A 271 7.74 3.40 22.25
N VAL A 272 7.38 4.19 21.23
CA VAL A 272 8.32 4.62 20.21
C VAL A 272 9.45 5.38 20.86
N ALA A 273 10.69 5.04 20.52
CA ALA A 273 11.87 5.70 21.10
C ALA A 273 12.02 7.13 20.57
N SER A 274 12.54 8.03 21.42
CA SER A 274 12.88 9.39 21.00
C SER A 274 13.95 9.38 19.91
N GLU A 275 13.87 10.31 18.97
CA GLU A 275 14.91 10.55 17.95
C GLU A 275 16.31 10.70 18.52
N THR A 276 16.41 11.27 19.73
CA THR A 276 17.68 11.54 20.41
C THR A 276 18.18 10.40 21.30
N THR A 277 17.44 9.28 21.35
CA THR A 277 17.87 8.11 22.12
C THR A 277 19.12 7.51 21.47
N VAL A 278 20.23 7.52 22.19
CA VAL A 278 21.46 6.86 21.76
C VAL A 278 21.31 5.35 21.98
N ILE A 279 21.64 4.57 20.97
CA ILE A 279 21.62 3.11 21.01
C ILE A 279 22.88 2.62 21.70
N GLU A 280 22.71 1.81 22.76
CA GLU A 280 23.78 1.35 23.61
C GLU A 280 23.96 -0.17 23.54
N PRO A 281 25.13 -0.71 23.89
CA PRO A 281 25.29 -2.16 24.07
C PRO A 281 24.29 -2.70 25.09
N GLY A 282 23.67 -3.84 24.78
CA GLY A 282 22.64 -4.48 25.60
C GLY A 282 21.21 -4.03 25.28
N ASP A 283 21.04 -3.07 24.35
CA ASP A 283 19.71 -2.68 23.89
C ASP A 283 19.09 -3.76 22.98
N LEU A 284 17.79 -3.97 23.17
CA LEU A 284 16.95 -4.71 22.24
C LEU A 284 16.17 -3.70 21.40
N ILE A 285 16.38 -3.70 20.11
CA ILE A 285 15.74 -2.81 19.14
C ILE A 285 14.60 -3.56 18.48
N HIS A 286 13.41 -2.97 18.45
CA HIS A 286 12.31 -3.40 17.61
C HIS A 286 12.17 -2.42 16.44
N VAL A 287 12.13 -2.94 15.23
CA VAL A 287 11.90 -2.18 14.00
C VAL A 287 10.58 -2.63 13.41
N ASP A 288 9.71 -1.66 13.10
CA ASP A 288 8.49 -1.85 12.33
C ASP A 288 8.61 -0.99 11.07
N PHE A 289 8.62 -1.65 9.91
CA PHE A 289 9.01 -1.00 8.65
C PHE A 289 8.31 -1.65 7.45
N GLY A 290 7.83 -0.81 6.55
CA GLY A 290 7.20 -1.27 5.32
C GLY A 290 7.55 -0.36 4.13
N ILE A 291 7.69 -0.95 2.96
CA ILE A 291 7.98 -0.24 1.72
C ILE A 291 6.87 -0.47 0.69
N SER A 292 6.71 0.52 -0.19
CA SER A 292 5.73 0.50 -1.27
C SER A 292 6.43 0.35 -2.62
N TYR A 293 5.96 -0.60 -3.41
CA TYR A 293 6.46 -0.87 -4.74
C TYR A 293 5.35 -1.40 -5.65
N MET A 294 5.10 -0.75 -6.77
CA MET A 294 4.07 -1.12 -7.75
C MET A 294 2.64 -1.25 -7.17
N GLY A 295 2.30 -0.45 -6.15
CA GLY A 295 1.01 -0.56 -5.46
C GLY A 295 0.90 -1.76 -4.51
N LEU A 296 2.02 -2.42 -4.25
CA LEU A 296 2.17 -3.47 -3.24
C LEU A 296 2.93 -2.90 -2.05
N ASP A 297 2.49 -3.21 -0.84
CA ASP A 297 3.13 -2.75 0.39
C ASP A 297 3.62 -3.95 1.21
N SER A 298 4.81 -3.83 1.79
CA SER A 298 5.28 -4.75 2.82
C SER A 298 4.97 -4.22 4.21
N ASP A 299 4.96 -5.13 5.18
CA ASP A 299 4.89 -4.83 6.60
C ASP A 299 5.81 -5.82 7.33
N TRP A 300 6.88 -5.31 7.93
CA TRP A 300 7.99 -6.12 8.39
C TRP A 300 8.45 -5.72 9.77
N GLN A 301 8.26 -6.60 10.73
CA GLN A 301 8.72 -6.35 12.10
C GLN A 301 9.85 -7.29 12.46
N LYS A 302 10.95 -6.73 12.99
CA LYS A 302 12.13 -7.47 13.42
C LYS A 302 12.69 -6.93 14.72
N MET A 303 13.37 -7.83 15.42
CA MET A 303 14.13 -7.51 16.62
C MET A 303 15.63 -7.63 16.31
N ALA A 304 16.42 -6.72 16.87
CA ALA A 304 17.86 -6.77 16.85
C ALA A 304 18.42 -6.52 18.25
N TYR A 305 19.40 -7.31 18.66
CA TYR A 305 20.10 -7.11 19.92
C TYR A 305 21.47 -6.49 19.68
N VAL A 306 21.78 -5.44 20.42
CA VAL A 306 23.06 -4.75 20.34
C VAL A 306 24.05 -5.45 21.25
N LEU A 307 24.98 -6.20 20.65
CA LEU A 307 25.98 -6.97 21.42
C LEU A 307 26.83 -6.06 22.32
N GLY A 308 27.08 -6.53 23.53
CA GLY A 308 28.07 -5.97 24.41
C GLY A 308 29.50 -6.27 23.94
N PRO A 309 30.51 -5.58 24.48
CA PRO A 309 31.92 -5.73 24.05
C PRO A 309 32.48 -7.13 24.24
N ASP A 310 31.92 -7.92 25.15
CA ASP A 310 32.35 -9.27 25.48
C ASP A 310 31.32 -10.35 25.07
N GLU A 311 30.36 -9.99 24.22
CA GLU A 311 29.29 -10.89 23.76
C GLU A 311 29.49 -11.26 22.29
N ASP A 312 29.40 -12.54 21.99
CA ASP A 312 29.45 -13.09 20.61
C ASP A 312 28.06 -13.37 20.05
N ASP A 313 27.04 -13.42 20.91
CA ASP A 313 25.64 -13.72 20.54
C ASP A 313 24.66 -13.11 21.55
N ALA A 314 23.40 -13.07 21.20
CA ALA A 314 22.34 -12.61 22.10
C ALA A 314 22.21 -13.53 23.34
N PRO A 315 21.82 -13.01 24.51
CA PRO A 315 21.63 -13.79 25.71
C PRO A 315 20.64 -14.94 25.52
N ASP A 316 20.87 -16.08 26.20
CA ASP A 316 20.05 -17.30 26.07
C ASP A 316 18.56 -17.06 26.32
N GLY A 317 18.23 -16.15 27.26
CA GLY A 317 16.82 -15.80 27.50
C GLY A 317 16.14 -15.13 26.30
N LEU A 318 16.85 -14.26 25.57
CA LEU A 318 16.33 -13.65 24.33
C LEU A 318 16.22 -14.67 23.21
N LYS A 319 17.19 -15.58 23.07
CA LYS A 319 17.13 -16.68 22.08
C LYS A 319 15.94 -17.61 22.36
N ALA A 320 15.67 -17.93 23.61
CA ALA A 320 14.51 -18.72 24.00
C ALA A 320 13.17 -18.00 23.69
N ALA A 321 13.07 -16.71 24.01
CA ALA A 321 11.90 -15.89 23.65
C ALA A 321 11.71 -15.80 22.14
N PHE A 322 12.78 -15.66 21.38
CA PHE A 322 12.73 -15.66 19.92
C PHE A 322 12.25 -17.03 19.37
N ALA A 323 12.73 -18.14 19.90
CA ALA A 323 12.26 -19.47 19.51
C ALA A 323 10.76 -19.66 19.78
N ASN A 324 10.25 -19.15 20.91
CA ASN A 324 8.81 -19.14 21.20
C ASN A 324 8.03 -18.29 20.20
N THR A 325 8.57 -17.13 19.81
CA THR A 325 7.95 -16.27 18.79
C THR A 325 7.87 -16.97 17.44
N VAL A 326 8.93 -17.67 17.02
CA VAL A 326 8.94 -18.45 15.77
C VAL A 326 7.89 -19.58 15.84
N ALA A 327 7.81 -20.30 16.97
CA ALA A 327 6.82 -21.35 17.15
C ALA A 327 5.38 -20.81 17.07
N LEU A 328 5.12 -19.64 17.63
CA LEU A 328 3.82 -18.92 17.52
C LEU A 328 3.52 -18.53 16.06
N GLN A 329 4.50 -17.97 15.34
CA GLN A 329 4.34 -17.62 13.93
C GLN A 329 4.03 -18.87 13.08
N ASP A 330 4.71 -19.97 13.32
CA ASP A 330 4.46 -21.24 12.63
C ASP A 330 3.07 -21.82 12.97
N ALA A 331 2.65 -21.73 14.22
CA ALA A 331 1.30 -22.14 14.62
C ALA A 331 0.24 -21.32 13.86
N LEU A 332 0.39 -20.01 13.80
CA LEU A 332 -0.54 -19.12 13.11
C LEU A 332 -0.52 -19.32 11.59
N THR A 333 0.66 -19.23 10.97
CA THR A 333 0.78 -19.14 9.51
C THR A 333 0.72 -20.48 8.82
N LEU A 334 1.44 -21.49 9.36
CA LEU A 334 1.59 -22.79 8.71
C LEU A 334 0.51 -23.80 9.11
N ARG A 335 -0.15 -23.62 10.26
CA ARG A 335 -1.09 -24.61 10.80
C ARG A 335 -2.50 -24.10 11.02
N ALA A 336 -2.66 -22.93 11.64
CA ALA A 336 -3.98 -22.39 11.95
C ALA A 336 -4.65 -21.69 10.75
N SER A 337 -3.91 -20.90 9.98
CA SER A 337 -4.46 -20.18 8.82
C SER A 337 -4.64 -21.15 7.65
N ARG A 338 -5.90 -21.51 7.38
CA ARG A 338 -6.28 -22.45 6.33
C ARG A 338 -7.46 -21.90 5.52
N PRO A 339 -7.53 -22.14 4.20
CA PRO A 339 -8.70 -21.83 3.42
C PRO A 339 -9.98 -22.40 4.05
N GLY A 340 -11.03 -21.59 4.11
CA GLY A 340 -12.31 -21.96 4.69
C GLY A 340 -12.46 -21.70 6.19
N ARG A 341 -11.39 -21.36 6.91
CA ARG A 341 -11.47 -20.90 8.30
C ARG A 341 -11.75 -19.40 8.37
N THR A 342 -12.55 -19.02 9.35
CA THR A 342 -12.68 -17.62 9.77
C THR A 342 -11.43 -17.17 10.53
N ALA A 343 -11.25 -15.85 10.69
CA ALA A 343 -10.17 -15.30 11.50
C ALA A 343 -10.23 -15.78 12.95
N GLY A 344 -11.44 -15.87 13.53
CA GLY A 344 -11.64 -16.37 14.89
C GLY A 344 -11.24 -17.85 15.05
N GLU A 345 -11.60 -18.70 14.10
CA GLU A 345 -11.19 -20.11 14.10
C GLU A 345 -9.66 -20.25 13.94
N ALA A 346 -9.02 -19.43 13.11
CA ALA A 346 -7.57 -19.43 12.98
C ALA A 346 -6.89 -18.95 14.28
N TYR A 347 -7.40 -17.90 14.91
CA TYR A 347 -6.92 -17.40 16.20
C TYR A 347 -7.02 -18.50 17.28
N THR A 348 -8.22 -19.09 17.44
CA THR A 348 -8.44 -20.15 18.44
C THR A 348 -7.50 -21.32 18.24
N ALA A 349 -7.37 -21.79 17.00
CA ALA A 349 -6.48 -22.91 16.69
C ALA A 349 -4.99 -22.60 16.97
N ALA A 350 -4.55 -21.36 16.69
CA ALA A 350 -3.18 -20.95 16.99
C ALA A 350 -2.94 -20.87 18.50
N MET A 351 -3.87 -20.29 19.26
CA MET A 351 -3.74 -20.14 20.71
C MET A 351 -3.79 -21.48 21.44
N GLU A 352 -4.66 -22.41 21.03
CA GLU A 352 -4.69 -23.77 21.56
C GLU A 352 -3.35 -24.51 21.37
N GLU A 353 -2.73 -24.33 20.18
CA GLU A 353 -1.45 -24.98 19.90
C GLU A 353 -0.31 -24.39 20.74
N VAL A 354 -0.21 -23.07 20.87
CA VAL A 354 0.86 -22.45 21.67
C VAL A 354 0.69 -22.73 23.17
N GLU A 355 -0.55 -22.87 23.65
CA GLU A 355 -0.82 -23.31 25.03
C GLU A 355 -0.30 -24.74 25.26
N GLN A 356 -0.50 -25.68 24.30
CA GLN A 356 0.04 -27.04 24.35
C GLN A 356 1.57 -27.06 24.37
N LEU A 357 2.21 -26.07 23.74
CA LEU A 357 3.67 -25.90 23.76
C LEU A 357 4.17 -25.22 25.05
N GLY A 358 3.28 -24.83 25.95
CA GLY A 358 3.62 -24.11 27.18
C GLY A 358 4.15 -22.69 26.93
N ILE A 359 3.77 -22.09 25.81
CA ILE A 359 4.16 -20.72 25.45
C ILE A 359 3.08 -19.76 25.92
N GLU A 360 3.47 -18.79 26.75
CA GLU A 360 2.63 -17.64 27.08
C GLU A 360 2.76 -16.62 25.95
N ALA A 361 1.68 -16.42 25.20
CA ALA A 361 1.68 -15.58 24.01
C ALA A 361 0.39 -14.76 23.90
N GLN A 362 0.50 -13.64 23.20
CA GLN A 362 -0.62 -12.82 22.81
C GLN A 362 -0.52 -12.54 21.31
N ILE A 363 -1.62 -12.75 20.61
CA ILE A 363 -1.77 -12.36 19.22
C ILE A 363 -2.80 -11.24 19.16
N TYR A 364 -2.53 -10.22 18.37
CA TYR A 364 -3.54 -9.26 17.96
C TYR A 364 -3.44 -9.03 16.45
N SER A 365 -4.49 -8.51 15.90
CA SER A 365 -4.53 -8.10 14.51
C SER A 365 -5.33 -6.79 14.42
N HIS A 366 -5.09 -6.03 13.41
CA HIS A 366 -5.88 -4.85 13.08
C HIS A 366 -6.34 -4.94 11.63
N PRO A 367 -7.44 -4.26 11.27
CA PRO A 367 -7.83 -4.15 9.87
C PRO A 367 -6.66 -3.63 9.07
N LEU A 368 -6.42 -4.28 7.95
CA LEU A 368 -5.37 -3.87 7.04
C LEU A 368 -5.70 -2.48 6.53
N GLY A 369 -4.69 -1.64 6.47
CA GLY A 369 -4.82 -0.28 6.00
C GLY A 369 -5.24 -0.21 4.54
N ASN A 370 -4.90 0.85 3.93
CA ASN A 370 -5.09 1.06 2.51
C ASN A 370 -4.29 0.07 1.72
N HIS A 371 -4.31 -0.13 0.63
CA HIS A 371 -3.38 -0.63 -0.31
C HIS A 371 -2.85 -2.02 -0.16
N GLY A 372 -2.88 -2.64 0.74
CA GLY A 372 -2.18 -3.81 0.67
C GLY A 372 -1.06 -4.03 1.61
N HIS A 373 -0.91 -3.20 2.50
CA HIS A 373 -0.58 -3.65 3.81
C HIS A 373 -1.40 -4.92 4.04
N GLY A 374 -2.46 -4.97 3.36
CA GLY A 374 -3.27 -6.09 3.20
C GLY A 374 -2.93 -6.96 2.04
N MET A 375 -1.93 -7.70 2.20
CA MET A 375 -1.78 -8.90 1.43
C MET A 375 -2.67 -9.99 1.93
N GLY A 376 -3.89 -9.95 1.66
CA GLY A 376 -4.78 -11.00 2.06
C GLY A 376 -6.04 -10.49 2.72
N PRO A 377 -6.91 -11.37 3.17
CA PRO A 377 -8.14 -10.99 3.84
C PRO A 377 -7.83 -10.15 5.07
N SER A 378 -8.68 -9.20 5.31
CA SER A 378 -8.65 -8.44 6.57
C SER A 378 -8.82 -9.42 7.72
N ILE A 379 -7.75 -9.60 8.49
CA ILE A 379 -7.79 -10.40 9.70
C ILE A 379 -7.87 -9.43 10.88
N ASP A 380 -8.95 -9.47 11.63
CA ASP A 380 -9.08 -8.70 12.86
C ASP A 380 -9.50 -9.61 14.00
N PHE A 381 -8.55 -10.12 14.73
CA PHE A 381 -8.80 -11.02 15.86
C PHE A 381 -9.46 -10.34 17.05
N ARG A 382 -9.48 -9.02 17.11
CA ARG A 382 -10.15 -8.29 18.21
C ARG A 382 -11.66 -8.38 18.11
N SER A 383 -12.19 -8.68 16.93
CA SER A 383 -13.63 -8.84 16.68
C SER A 383 -14.03 -10.28 16.39
N ALA A 384 -13.13 -11.21 16.59
CA ALA A 384 -13.36 -12.64 16.34
C ALA A 384 -14.17 -13.29 17.45
#